data_bbb9e0ce47f1cfa1e478bf4d52014aaf
#
_entry.id   bbb9e0ce47f1cfa1e478bf4d52014aaf
#
_cell.length_a   1.000
_cell.length_b   1.000
_cell.length_c   1.000
_cell.angle_alpha   90.00
_cell.angle_beta   90.00
_cell.angle_gamma   90.00
#
_symmetry.space_group_name_H-M   'P 1'
#
loop_
_entity.id
_entity.type
_entity.pdbx_description
1 polymer ?
#
loop_
_entity_poly.entity_id
_entity_poly.type
_entity_poly.pdbx_seq_one_letter_code
_entity_poly.pdbx_strand_id
1 'polypeptide(L)'
;RTEEMLDLAKAHGAKGIQFYGICCSCLSAMYRYEGVIPLSNAIGAELVLGTGALDLWVADVQDVFPAIMDVARCFKTTVVTTSDSARLPGAEHYAYDHRHTNVEETESIAKKIVTRAIESFAARRDIPVFIPAYEVTAEVGFSAEYVKERFGSFAPLAAALKRGQVQGIVNMVGCTNPRVVYERAIVDVADELLRNNILIFTNGCASFPLLKLGYCSLEGRKRAGASLQAFLGEDLPPVWHMGECIDNTRASTVFGGVAQAAGVPIKDMPYAFASP
;
A
#
# COMPACT_ATOMS: atom_id res chain seq x y z
N ARG A 1 -18.98 4.97 -4.91
CA ARG A 1 -20.21 4.25 -4.43
C ARG A 1 -21.38 5.23 -4.47
N THR A 2 -22.18 5.18 -5.53
CA THR A 2 -23.43 5.93 -5.58
C THR A 2 -24.57 5.06 -5.05
N GLU A 3 -25.68 5.67 -4.59
CA GLU A 3 -26.88 4.92 -4.15
C GLU A 3 -27.40 3.99 -5.25
N GLU A 4 -27.42 4.48 -6.50
CA GLU A 4 -27.79 3.70 -7.68
C GLU A 4 -26.99 2.38 -7.80
N MET A 5 -25.65 2.44 -7.62
CA MET A 5 -24.80 1.25 -7.71
C MET A 5 -24.99 0.32 -6.51
N LEU A 6 -25.23 0.87 -5.33
CA LEU A 6 -25.53 0.06 -4.13
C LEU A 6 -26.87 -0.65 -4.25
N ASP A 7 -27.87 0.00 -4.81
CA ASP A 7 -29.19 -0.61 -5.01
C ASP A 7 -29.13 -1.68 -6.11
N LEU A 8 -28.38 -1.45 -7.17
CA LEU A 8 -28.11 -2.46 -8.19
C LEU A 8 -27.41 -3.69 -7.58
N ALA A 9 -26.40 -3.48 -6.75
CA ALA A 9 -25.70 -4.58 -6.06
C ALA A 9 -26.66 -5.38 -5.16
N LYS A 10 -27.51 -4.70 -4.38
CA LYS A 10 -28.54 -5.35 -3.54
C LYS A 10 -29.54 -6.14 -4.38
N ALA A 11 -29.99 -5.58 -5.51
CA ALA A 11 -30.90 -6.28 -6.44
C ALA A 11 -30.30 -7.59 -6.97
N HIS A 12 -28.95 -7.65 -7.10
CA HIS A 12 -28.23 -8.87 -7.44
C HIS A 12 -27.87 -9.74 -6.21
N GLY A 13 -28.37 -9.40 -5.01
CA GLY A 13 -28.17 -10.16 -3.79
C GLY A 13 -26.83 -9.93 -3.09
N ALA A 14 -26.09 -8.88 -3.44
CA ALA A 14 -24.90 -8.46 -2.71
C ALA A 14 -25.28 -7.61 -1.49
N LYS A 15 -24.42 -7.63 -0.45
CA LYS A 15 -24.60 -6.79 0.75
C LYS A 15 -24.12 -5.35 0.53
N GLY A 16 -23.28 -5.14 -0.48
CA GLY A 16 -22.68 -3.85 -0.79
C GLY A 16 -21.54 -4.01 -1.80
N ILE A 17 -20.75 -2.95 -1.95
CA ILE A 17 -19.59 -2.91 -2.83
C ILE A 17 -18.36 -2.54 -1.99
N GLN A 18 -17.32 -3.36 -2.04
CA GLN A 18 -16.05 -3.10 -1.38
C GLN A 18 -14.94 -2.92 -2.42
N PHE A 19 -14.14 -1.87 -2.25
CA PHE A 19 -12.95 -1.62 -3.06
C PHE A 19 -11.72 -2.05 -2.29
N TYR A 20 -10.90 -2.84 -2.96
CA TYR A 20 -9.57 -3.20 -2.51
C TYR A 20 -8.54 -2.70 -3.50
N GLY A 21 -7.33 -2.50 -3.05
CA GLY A 21 -6.28 -2.06 -3.93
C GLY A 21 -5.00 -2.88 -3.78
N ILE A 22 -4.23 -2.91 -4.85
CA ILE A 22 -2.94 -3.58 -4.94
C ILE A 22 -1.89 -2.57 -5.37
N CYS A 23 -0.68 -2.72 -4.83
CA CYS A 23 0.49 -1.94 -5.19
C CYS A 23 0.32 -0.43 -5.00
N CYS A 24 1.04 0.36 -5.78
CA CYS A 24 1.08 1.81 -5.66
C CYS A 24 -0.28 2.47 -5.89
N SER A 25 -1.08 1.98 -6.84
CA SER A 25 -2.42 2.52 -7.11
C SER A 25 -3.31 2.48 -5.87
N CYS A 26 -3.22 1.39 -5.09
CA CYS A 26 -3.94 1.29 -3.82
C CYS A 26 -3.41 2.26 -2.77
N LEU A 27 -2.10 2.29 -2.58
CA LEU A 27 -1.47 3.15 -1.58
C LEU A 27 -1.75 4.63 -1.87
N SER A 28 -1.82 5.01 -3.15
CA SER A 28 -2.24 6.34 -3.56
C SER A 28 -3.72 6.59 -3.27
N ALA A 29 -4.59 5.62 -3.57
CA ALA A 29 -6.03 5.75 -3.42
C ALA A 29 -6.47 5.82 -1.95
N MET A 30 -5.87 5.02 -1.05
CA MET A 30 -6.25 4.99 0.36
C MET A 30 -6.04 6.32 1.09
N TYR A 31 -5.10 7.16 0.62
CA TYR A 31 -4.88 8.50 1.16
C TYR A 31 -5.86 9.56 0.62
N ARG A 32 -6.58 9.24 -0.44
CA ARG A 32 -7.48 10.18 -1.13
C ARG A 32 -8.95 9.82 -1.02
N TYR A 33 -9.25 8.54 -0.84
CA TYR A 33 -10.61 8.02 -0.88
C TYR A 33 -10.90 7.11 0.30
N GLU A 34 -11.93 7.45 1.05
CA GLU A 34 -12.41 6.61 2.16
C GLU A 34 -12.90 5.26 1.66
N GLY A 35 -12.61 4.21 2.41
CA GLY A 35 -13.07 2.85 2.16
C GLY A 35 -12.34 2.08 1.07
N VAL A 36 -11.16 2.55 0.66
CA VAL A 36 -10.19 1.74 -0.11
C VAL A 36 -9.28 1.01 0.86
N ILE A 37 -9.26 -0.31 0.77
CA ILE A 37 -8.48 -1.18 1.67
C ILE A 37 -7.23 -1.67 0.93
N PRO A 38 -6.01 -1.42 1.44
CA PRO A 38 -4.80 -1.99 0.88
C PRO A 38 -4.77 -3.50 1.14
N LEU A 39 -4.53 -4.29 0.10
CA LEU A 39 -4.68 -5.74 0.15
C LEU A 39 -3.36 -6.48 -0.05
N SER A 40 -2.60 -6.15 -1.09
CA SER A 40 -1.38 -6.85 -1.43
C SER A 40 -0.47 -6.05 -2.38
N ASN A 41 0.76 -6.53 -2.53
CA ASN A 41 1.64 -6.15 -3.63
C ASN A 41 1.38 -7.02 -4.88
N ALA A 42 2.07 -6.73 -6.00
CA ALA A 42 1.90 -7.44 -7.26
C ALA A 42 2.10 -8.95 -7.15
N ILE A 43 3.11 -9.39 -6.40
CA ILE A 43 3.44 -10.81 -6.25
C ILE A 43 2.35 -11.56 -5.46
N GLY A 44 1.69 -10.89 -4.52
CA GLY A 44 0.57 -11.45 -3.77
C GLY A 44 -0.77 -11.44 -4.52
N ALA A 45 -0.82 -10.89 -5.73
CA ALA A 45 -2.05 -10.77 -6.51
C ALA A 45 -2.72 -12.12 -6.79
N GLU A 46 -1.93 -13.14 -7.10
CA GLU A 46 -2.45 -14.49 -7.34
C GLU A 46 -3.11 -15.09 -6.08
N LEU A 47 -2.55 -14.80 -4.90
CA LEU A 47 -3.16 -15.22 -3.62
C LEU A 47 -4.49 -14.54 -3.39
N VAL A 48 -4.61 -13.26 -3.74
CA VAL A 48 -5.88 -12.52 -3.66
C VAL A 48 -6.94 -13.13 -4.55
N LEU A 49 -6.62 -13.42 -5.80
CA LEU A 49 -7.52 -14.13 -6.72
C LEU A 49 -7.89 -15.52 -6.17
N GLY A 50 -6.90 -16.23 -5.62
CA GLY A 50 -7.06 -17.56 -5.01
C GLY A 50 -8.01 -17.61 -3.82
N THR A 51 -8.34 -16.48 -3.19
CA THR A 51 -9.39 -16.43 -2.16
C THR A 51 -10.79 -16.71 -2.69
N GLY A 52 -10.99 -16.58 -4.01
CA GLY A 52 -12.32 -16.67 -4.63
C GLY A 52 -13.24 -15.49 -4.34
N ALA A 53 -12.81 -14.52 -3.54
CA ALA A 53 -13.65 -13.40 -3.10
C ALA A 53 -13.75 -12.25 -4.10
N LEU A 54 -12.81 -12.16 -5.06
CA LEU A 54 -12.72 -11.02 -5.96
C LEU A 54 -13.60 -11.20 -7.20
N ASP A 55 -14.56 -10.30 -7.37
CA ASP A 55 -15.50 -10.36 -8.51
C ASP A 55 -14.91 -9.77 -9.78
N LEU A 56 -14.18 -8.66 -9.65
CA LEU A 56 -13.58 -7.97 -10.78
C LEU A 56 -12.22 -7.39 -10.39
N TRP A 57 -11.26 -7.49 -11.28
CA TRP A 57 -9.93 -6.91 -11.20
C TRP A 57 -9.76 -5.84 -12.27
N VAL A 58 -9.39 -4.63 -11.88
CA VAL A 58 -9.02 -3.57 -12.81
C VAL A 58 -7.50 -3.48 -12.88
N ALA A 59 -6.93 -3.68 -14.06
CA ALA A 59 -5.52 -3.46 -14.34
C ALA A 59 -5.40 -2.20 -15.21
N ASP A 60 -4.60 -1.25 -14.75
CA ASP A 60 -4.38 0.00 -15.48
C ASP A 60 -2.94 0.05 -16.01
N VAL A 61 -2.10 0.99 -15.58
CA VAL A 61 -0.73 1.16 -16.07
C VAL A 61 0.33 0.44 -15.23
N GLN A 62 0.01 0.09 -14.00
CA GLN A 62 0.92 -0.56 -13.07
C GLN A 62 0.49 -2.00 -12.79
N ASP A 63 1.49 -2.84 -12.53
CA ASP A 63 1.29 -4.23 -12.09
C ASP A 63 0.40 -5.05 -13.05
N VAL A 64 0.58 -4.81 -14.35
CA VAL A 64 -0.10 -5.50 -15.42
C VAL A 64 0.75 -6.71 -15.83
N PHE A 65 0.37 -7.89 -15.38
CA PHE A 65 1.10 -9.12 -15.68
C PHE A 65 0.15 -10.23 -16.14
N PRO A 66 0.52 -10.97 -17.22
CA PRO A 66 -0.37 -11.92 -17.84
C PRO A 66 -0.79 -13.10 -16.95
N ALA A 67 0.02 -13.47 -15.96
CA ALA A 67 -0.25 -14.62 -15.09
C ALA A 67 -1.59 -14.52 -14.34
N ILE A 68 -2.06 -13.30 -14.03
CA ILE A 68 -3.36 -13.12 -13.37
C ILE A 68 -4.53 -13.65 -14.22
N MET A 69 -4.40 -13.65 -15.55
CA MET A 69 -5.47 -14.09 -16.43
C MET A 69 -5.79 -15.58 -16.25
N ASP A 70 -4.77 -16.40 -16.04
CA ASP A 70 -4.96 -17.84 -15.86
C ASP A 70 -5.60 -18.13 -14.50
N VAL A 71 -5.14 -17.47 -13.43
CA VAL A 71 -5.72 -17.60 -12.09
C VAL A 71 -7.15 -17.05 -12.07
N ALA A 72 -7.39 -15.88 -12.67
CA ALA A 72 -8.72 -15.26 -12.74
C ALA A 72 -9.75 -16.18 -13.42
N ARG A 73 -9.36 -16.90 -14.49
CA ARG A 73 -10.25 -17.87 -15.15
C ARG A 73 -10.69 -19.00 -14.21
N CYS A 74 -9.77 -19.51 -13.36
CA CYS A 74 -10.10 -20.57 -12.41
C CYS A 74 -11.18 -20.14 -11.40
N PHE A 75 -11.19 -18.85 -11.04
CA PHE A 75 -12.14 -18.27 -10.07
C PHE A 75 -13.25 -17.48 -10.75
N LYS A 76 -13.38 -17.51 -12.07
CA LYS A 76 -14.36 -16.73 -12.85
C LYS A 76 -14.29 -15.21 -12.55
N THR A 77 -13.15 -14.70 -12.09
CA THR A 77 -12.96 -13.27 -11.85
C THR A 77 -12.86 -12.53 -13.17
N THR A 78 -13.66 -11.49 -13.37
CA THR A 78 -13.57 -10.64 -14.56
C THR A 78 -12.31 -9.78 -14.46
N VAL A 79 -11.50 -9.77 -15.52
CA VAL A 79 -10.33 -8.86 -15.62
C VAL A 79 -10.63 -7.78 -16.64
N VAL A 80 -10.39 -6.55 -16.23
CA VAL A 80 -10.61 -5.34 -17.03
C VAL A 80 -9.32 -4.56 -17.15
N THR A 81 -9.03 -4.02 -18.34
CA THR A 81 -7.95 -3.07 -18.56
C THR A 81 -8.50 -1.72 -18.99
N THR A 82 -7.85 -0.62 -18.60
CA THR A 82 -8.29 0.74 -18.87
C THR A 82 -7.31 1.54 -19.72
N SER A 83 -6.03 1.19 -19.71
CA SER A 83 -5.01 1.87 -20.49
C SER A 83 -4.72 1.14 -21.82
N ASP A 84 -4.67 1.89 -22.92
CA ASP A 84 -4.29 1.36 -24.22
C ASP A 84 -2.85 0.82 -24.28
N SER A 85 -1.97 1.34 -23.41
CA SER A 85 -0.58 0.90 -23.32
C SER A 85 -0.38 -0.36 -22.46
N ALA A 86 -1.42 -0.82 -21.77
CA ALA A 86 -1.33 -1.91 -20.80
C ALA A 86 -2.49 -2.91 -20.93
N ARG A 87 -2.74 -3.39 -22.15
CA ARG A 87 -3.78 -4.38 -22.43
C ARG A 87 -3.32 -5.78 -22.10
N LEU A 88 -4.22 -6.56 -21.51
CA LEU A 88 -4.03 -7.99 -21.26
C LEU A 88 -4.86 -8.80 -22.28
N PRO A 89 -4.26 -9.75 -23.00
CA PRO A 89 -5.01 -10.63 -23.90
C PRO A 89 -6.10 -11.41 -23.16
N GLY A 90 -7.34 -11.26 -23.63
CA GLY A 90 -8.51 -11.92 -23.03
C GLY A 90 -9.18 -11.13 -21.91
N ALA A 91 -8.65 -10.00 -21.47
CA ALA A 91 -9.34 -9.07 -20.58
C ALA A 91 -10.34 -8.20 -21.36
N GLU A 92 -11.41 -7.79 -20.68
CA GLU A 92 -12.30 -6.75 -21.19
C GLU A 92 -11.55 -5.41 -21.18
N HIS A 93 -11.83 -4.51 -22.13
CA HIS A 93 -11.13 -3.25 -22.21
C HIS A 93 -12.10 -2.06 -22.21
N TYR A 94 -11.91 -1.19 -21.24
CA TYR A 94 -12.67 0.08 -21.10
C TYR A 94 -11.68 1.22 -21.27
N ALA A 95 -11.49 1.69 -22.49
CA ALA A 95 -10.52 2.72 -22.82
C ALA A 95 -10.73 3.99 -22.00
N TYR A 96 -9.65 4.53 -21.46
CA TYR A 96 -9.60 5.78 -20.73
C TYR A 96 -8.42 6.63 -21.20
N ASP A 97 -8.67 7.86 -21.64
CA ASP A 97 -7.61 8.77 -22.06
C ASP A 97 -7.02 9.50 -20.84
N HIS A 98 -5.89 9.00 -20.37
CA HIS A 98 -5.14 9.60 -19.24
C HIS A 98 -4.61 11.01 -19.52
N ARG A 99 -4.57 11.45 -20.77
CA ARG A 99 -4.02 12.75 -21.18
C ARG A 99 -5.06 13.85 -21.19
N HIS A 100 -6.31 13.49 -21.38
CA HIS A 100 -7.43 14.41 -21.44
C HIS A 100 -8.51 14.00 -20.45
N THR A 101 -8.34 14.42 -19.18
CA THR A 101 -9.32 14.11 -18.13
C THR A 101 -10.63 14.83 -18.38
N ASN A 102 -11.63 14.07 -18.79
CA ASN A 102 -13.03 14.47 -18.77
C ASN A 102 -13.73 13.75 -17.61
N VAL A 103 -14.19 14.52 -16.62
CA VAL A 103 -14.81 13.97 -15.40
C VAL A 103 -16.03 13.12 -15.73
N GLU A 104 -16.90 13.60 -16.64
CA GLU A 104 -18.13 12.89 -17.02
C GLU A 104 -17.83 11.55 -17.72
N GLU A 105 -16.84 11.53 -18.60
CA GLU A 105 -16.40 10.32 -19.28
C GLU A 105 -15.79 9.33 -18.27
N THR A 106 -14.94 9.81 -17.37
CA THR A 106 -14.34 8.99 -16.31
C THR A 106 -15.40 8.36 -15.41
N GLU A 107 -16.38 9.14 -14.97
CA GLU A 107 -17.50 8.64 -14.18
C GLU A 107 -18.36 7.61 -14.95
N SER A 108 -18.59 7.85 -16.23
CA SER A 108 -19.31 6.90 -17.09
C SER A 108 -18.58 5.57 -17.20
N ILE A 109 -17.26 5.60 -17.42
CA ILE A 109 -16.43 4.40 -17.48
C ILE A 109 -16.40 3.69 -16.12
N ALA A 110 -16.22 4.43 -15.04
CA ALA A 110 -16.23 3.87 -13.68
C ALA A 110 -17.56 3.17 -13.36
N LYS A 111 -18.71 3.79 -13.73
CA LYS A 111 -20.02 3.18 -13.58
C LYS A 111 -20.15 1.88 -14.37
N LYS A 112 -19.68 1.83 -15.62
CA LYS A 112 -19.69 0.61 -16.44
C LYS A 112 -18.86 -0.51 -15.77
N ILE A 113 -17.67 -0.18 -15.27
CA ILE A 113 -16.80 -1.17 -14.59
C ILE A 113 -17.47 -1.69 -13.30
N VAL A 114 -18.07 -0.82 -12.49
CA VAL A 114 -18.77 -1.22 -11.27
C VAL A 114 -20.00 -2.07 -11.61
N THR A 115 -20.77 -1.71 -12.62
CA THR A 115 -21.89 -2.52 -13.11
C THR A 115 -21.40 -3.91 -13.53
N ARG A 116 -20.30 -3.96 -14.27
CA ARG A 116 -19.70 -5.24 -14.69
C ARG A 116 -19.23 -6.09 -13.50
N ALA A 117 -18.72 -5.47 -12.43
CA ALA A 117 -18.37 -6.18 -11.20
C ALA A 117 -19.61 -6.81 -10.52
N ILE A 118 -20.72 -6.09 -10.48
CA ILE A 118 -22.00 -6.58 -9.92
C ILE A 118 -22.53 -7.76 -10.74
N GLU A 119 -22.47 -7.70 -12.06
CA GLU A 119 -22.83 -8.81 -12.94
C GLU A 119 -21.91 -10.02 -12.73
N SER A 120 -20.61 -9.79 -12.58
CA SER A 120 -19.63 -10.83 -12.28
C SER A 120 -19.94 -11.52 -10.95
N PHE A 121 -20.25 -10.76 -9.89
CA PHE A 121 -20.69 -11.32 -8.61
C PHE A 121 -21.87 -12.27 -8.77
N ALA A 122 -22.90 -11.86 -9.52
CA ALA A 122 -24.08 -12.68 -9.76
C ALA A 122 -23.75 -14.03 -10.47
N ALA A 123 -22.77 -14.00 -11.39
CA ALA A 123 -22.34 -15.17 -12.16
C ALA A 123 -21.38 -16.11 -11.39
N ARG A 124 -20.88 -15.69 -10.22
CA ARG A 124 -19.82 -16.39 -9.46
C ARG A 124 -20.30 -17.01 -8.14
N ARG A 125 -21.60 -17.12 -7.91
CA ARG A 125 -22.17 -17.59 -6.64
C ARG A 125 -21.78 -19.03 -6.27
N ASP A 126 -21.35 -19.82 -7.22
CA ASP A 126 -20.87 -21.20 -7.06
C ASP A 126 -19.37 -21.27 -6.70
N ILE A 127 -18.65 -20.16 -6.77
CA ILE A 127 -17.23 -20.13 -6.44
C ILE A 127 -17.05 -20.12 -4.92
N PRO A 128 -16.30 -21.08 -4.36
CA PRO A 128 -16.02 -21.09 -2.94
C PRO A 128 -15.12 -19.90 -2.56
N VAL A 129 -15.44 -19.24 -1.44
CA VAL A 129 -14.70 -18.09 -0.93
C VAL A 129 -14.00 -18.48 0.36
N PHE A 130 -12.69 -18.24 0.41
CA PHE A 130 -11.88 -18.39 1.61
C PHE A 130 -11.15 -17.09 1.92
N ILE A 131 -11.60 -16.39 2.95
CA ILE A 131 -10.93 -15.19 3.46
C ILE A 131 -10.34 -15.56 4.83
N PRO A 132 -9.01 -15.45 5.03
CA PRO A 132 -8.40 -15.70 6.33
C PRO A 132 -8.99 -14.77 7.40
N ALA A 133 -9.28 -15.32 8.58
CA ALA A 133 -9.71 -14.54 9.73
C ALA A 133 -8.51 -13.83 10.37
N TYR A 134 -8.02 -12.81 9.69
CA TYR A 134 -6.86 -12.02 10.11
C TYR A 134 -7.13 -10.54 9.87
N GLU A 135 -6.97 -9.76 10.92
CA GLU A 135 -7.14 -8.31 10.88
C GLU A 135 -5.98 -7.63 11.64
N VAL A 136 -5.46 -6.54 11.08
CA VAL A 136 -4.44 -5.74 11.70
C VAL A 136 -4.69 -4.26 11.44
N THR A 137 -4.48 -3.44 12.45
CA THR A 137 -4.53 -1.98 12.32
C THR A 137 -3.12 -1.43 12.11
N ALA A 138 -2.96 -0.50 11.19
CA ALA A 138 -1.70 0.16 10.90
C ALA A 138 -1.84 1.68 10.97
N GLU A 139 -0.85 2.33 11.55
CA GLU A 139 -0.69 3.78 11.51
C GLU A 139 0.00 4.18 10.21
N VAL A 140 -0.62 5.07 9.45
CA VAL A 140 -0.13 5.49 8.13
C VAL A 140 -0.17 7.03 8.01
N GLY A 141 0.43 7.58 6.94
CA GLY A 141 0.34 9.02 6.68
C GLY A 141 1.48 9.85 7.26
N PHE A 142 2.62 9.24 7.50
CA PHE A 142 3.80 9.93 8.01
C PHE A 142 4.42 10.83 6.94
N SER A 143 3.94 12.07 6.85
CA SER A 143 4.50 13.11 5.98
C SER A 143 5.36 14.10 6.77
N ALA A 144 6.05 14.98 6.05
CA ALA A 144 6.82 16.05 6.69
C ALA A 144 5.93 17.00 7.52
N GLU A 145 4.71 17.23 7.05
CA GLU A 145 3.69 18.02 7.73
C GLU A 145 3.26 17.34 9.03
N TYR A 146 2.94 16.04 8.97
CA TYR A 146 2.57 15.26 10.15
C TYR A 146 3.70 15.24 11.18
N VAL A 147 4.95 15.02 10.76
CA VAL A 147 6.10 15.04 11.68
C VAL A 147 6.26 16.40 12.35
N LYS A 148 6.05 17.51 11.62
CA LYS A 148 6.08 18.85 12.20
C LYS A 148 4.92 19.11 13.16
N GLU A 149 3.72 18.66 12.80
CA GLU A 149 2.53 18.80 13.67
C GLU A 149 2.74 18.00 14.97
N ARG A 150 3.19 16.76 14.85
CA ARG A 150 3.37 15.85 15.99
C ARG A 150 4.49 16.27 16.94
N PHE A 151 5.60 16.79 16.44
CA PHE A 151 6.80 17.12 17.20
C PHE A 151 7.08 18.64 17.30
N GLY A 152 6.24 19.50 16.71
CA GLY A 152 6.47 20.92 16.58
C GLY A 152 7.53 21.31 15.54
N SER A 153 8.47 20.42 15.24
CA SER A 153 9.53 20.61 14.24
C SER A 153 10.27 19.29 13.99
N PHE A 154 11.32 19.32 13.17
CA PHE A 154 12.23 18.18 13.02
C PHE A 154 13.31 18.08 14.11
N ALA A 155 13.42 19.06 14.99
CA ALA A 155 14.45 19.11 16.03
C ALA A 155 14.41 17.91 17.01
N PRO A 156 13.25 17.40 17.46
CA PRO A 156 13.20 16.23 18.33
C PRO A 156 13.78 14.98 17.68
N LEU A 157 13.52 14.73 16.41
CA LEU A 157 14.09 13.59 15.67
C LEU A 157 15.59 13.78 15.45
N ALA A 158 16.04 14.98 15.08
CA ALA A 158 17.46 15.32 14.98
C ALA A 158 18.20 15.14 16.32
N ALA A 159 17.59 15.53 17.43
CA ALA A 159 18.13 15.34 18.76
C ALA A 159 18.18 13.85 19.17
N ALA A 160 17.19 13.06 18.81
CA ALA A 160 17.18 11.62 19.05
C ALA A 160 18.32 10.89 18.31
N LEU A 161 18.59 11.29 17.05
CA LEU A 161 19.75 10.80 16.28
C LEU A 161 21.08 11.20 16.96
N LYS A 162 21.23 12.48 17.34
CA LYS A 162 22.44 12.95 18.04
C LYS A 162 22.71 12.26 19.37
N ARG A 163 21.65 11.87 20.10
CA ARG A 163 21.77 11.17 21.38
C ARG A 163 21.89 9.65 21.22
N GLY A 164 21.82 9.12 20.01
CA GLY A 164 21.86 7.68 19.74
C GLY A 164 20.59 6.93 20.19
N GLN A 165 19.49 7.62 20.48
CA GLN A 165 18.20 6.98 20.73
C GLN A 165 17.65 6.33 19.46
N VAL A 166 17.85 7.01 18.33
CA VAL A 166 17.66 6.50 16.98
C VAL A 166 19.04 6.41 16.35
N GLN A 167 19.47 5.22 15.96
CA GLN A 167 20.81 5.01 15.38
C GLN A 167 20.88 5.47 13.92
N GLY A 168 19.77 5.47 13.24
CA GLY A 168 19.64 5.91 11.86
C GLY A 168 18.21 5.77 11.36
N ILE A 169 18.01 6.18 10.11
CA ILE A 169 16.71 6.05 9.43
C ILE A 169 16.95 5.31 8.13
N VAL A 170 16.17 4.26 7.86
CA VAL A 170 16.20 3.54 6.60
C VAL A 170 14.84 3.64 5.92
N ASN A 171 14.82 4.12 4.68
CA ASN A 171 13.62 4.10 3.86
C ASN A 171 13.58 2.82 3.04
N MET A 172 12.73 1.88 3.44
CA MET A 172 12.49 0.61 2.73
C MET A 172 11.44 0.83 1.65
N VAL A 173 11.86 0.69 0.39
CA VAL A 173 11.05 1.08 -0.77
C VAL A 173 11.13 0.06 -1.90
N GLY A 174 10.26 0.21 -2.88
CA GLY A 174 10.34 -0.52 -4.13
C GLY A 174 9.41 -1.73 -4.19
N CYS A 175 9.71 -2.61 -5.14
CA CYS A 175 8.92 -3.79 -5.44
C CYS A 175 9.49 -5.01 -4.70
N THR A 176 8.66 -6.01 -4.48
CA THR A 176 9.11 -7.30 -3.94
C THR A 176 9.81 -8.10 -5.04
N ASN A 177 10.93 -8.74 -4.71
CA ASN A 177 11.68 -9.57 -5.65
C ASN A 177 11.05 -10.98 -5.73
N PRO A 178 10.57 -11.43 -6.92
CA PRO A 178 9.95 -12.75 -7.06
C PRO A 178 10.95 -13.92 -6.97
N ARG A 179 12.25 -13.66 -6.98
CA ARG A 179 13.30 -14.69 -6.87
C ARG A 179 13.69 -15.06 -5.45
N VAL A 180 13.18 -14.34 -4.47
CA VAL A 180 13.38 -14.65 -3.04
C VAL A 180 12.09 -15.21 -2.46
N VAL A 181 12.20 -15.89 -1.33
CA VAL A 181 11.01 -16.35 -0.59
C VAL A 181 10.12 -15.15 -0.32
N TYR A 182 8.83 -15.31 -0.62
CA TYR A 182 7.85 -14.24 -0.56
C TYR A 182 7.95 -13.45 0.75
N GLU A 183 8.15 -12.14 0.61
CA GLU A 183 8.27 -11.15 1.70
C GLU A 183 9.41 -11.34 2.69
N ARG A 184 10.14 -12.45 2.66
CA ARG A 184 11.13 -12.79 3.69
C ARG A 184 12.27 -11.77 3.76
N ALA A 185 12.79 -11.32 2.62
CA ALA A 185 13.88 -10.34 2.61
C ALA A 185 13.49 -9.03 3.31
N ILE A 186 12.25 -8.54 3.06
CA ILE A 186 11.73 -7.32 3.68
C ILE A 186 11.60 -7.51 5.20
N VAL A 187 11.06 -8.64 5.63
CA VAL A 187 10.85 -8.96 7.06
C VAL A 187 12.18 -9.12 7.79
N ASP A 188 13.11 -9.90 7.24
CA ASP A 188 14.41 -10.16 7.87
C ASP A 188 15.22 -8.86 8.01
N VAL A 189 15.21 -8.00 6.98
CA VAL A 189 15.87 -6.67 7.02
C VAL A 189 15.19 -5.75 8.03
N ALA A 190 13.86 -5.69 8.04
CA ALA A 190 13.13 -4.85 8.99
C ALA A 190 13.40 -5.26 10.45
N ASP A 191 13.37 -6.55 10.75
CA ASP A 191 13.67 -7.06 12.09
C ASP A 191 15.09 -6.71 12.56
N GLU A 192 16.07 -6.81 11.65
CA GLU A 192 17.45 -6.46 11.97
C GLU A 192 17.61 -4.96 12.21
N LEU A 193 17.01 -4.12 11.36
CA LEU A 193 17.05 -2.68 11.53
C LEU A 193 16.41 -2.24 12.84
N LEU A 194 15.23 -2.75 13.15
CA LEU A 194 14.50 -2.37 14.36
C LEU A 194 15.23 -2.81 15.63
N ARG A 195 15.79 -4.03 15.68
CA ARG A 195 16.62 -4.49 16.79
C ARG A 195 17.83 -3.60 17.06
N ASN A 196 18.38 -3.01 16.00
CA ASN A 196 19.50 -2.07 16.07
C ASN A 196 19.08 -0.61 16.28
N ASN A 197 17.85 -0.36 16.70
CA ASN A 197 17.30 0.99 16.96
C ASN A 197 17.29 1.92 15.73
N ILE A 198 17.11 1.37 14.55
CA ILE A 198 16.96 2.12 13.31
C ILE A 198 15.47 2.30 13.04
N LEU A 199 15.06 3.55 12.86
CA LEU A 199 13.69 3.90 12.48
C LEU A 199 13.49 3.58 10.99
N ILE A 200 12.38 2.93 10.66
CA ILE A 200 12.08 2.58 9.28
C ILE A 200 11.03 3.51 8.73
N PHE A 201 11.31 4.12 7.58
CA PHE A 201 10.30 4.67 6.68
C PHE A 201 9.98 3.62 5.63
N THR A 202 8.74 3.59 5.12
CA THR A 202 8.39 2.63 4.07
C THR A 202 7.36 3.20 3.13
N ASN A 203 7.44 2.79 1.86
CA ASN A 203 6.50 3.13 0.81
C ASN A 203 6.58 2.14 -0.36
N GLY A 204 5.53 2.16 -1.18
CA GLY A 204 5.41 1.23 -2.30
C GLY A 204 5.16 -0.22 -1.87
N CYS A 205 5.48 -1.16 -2.75
CA CYS A 205 5.20 -2.58 -2.52
C CYS A 205 5.96 -3.19 -1.34
N ALA A 206 7.11 -2.64 -0.97
CA ALA A 206 7.87 -3.04 0.22
C ALA A 206 7.10 -2.80 1.53
N SER A 207 6.11 -1.91 1.53
CA SER A 207 5.30 -1.62 2.71
C SER A 207 4.27 -2.70 3.04
N PHE A 208 3.77 -3.46 2.07
CA PHE A 208 2.68 -4.41 2.30
C PHE A 208 3.01 -5.50 3.33
N PRO A 209 4.19 -6.16 3.30
CA PRO A 209 4.57 -7.07 4.37
C PRO A 209 4.59 -6.39 5.74
N LEU A 210 5.09 -5.16 5.80
CA LEU A 210 5.21 -4.41 7.05
C LEU A 210 3.85 -3.95 7.57
N LEU A 211 2.91 -3.59 6.68
CA LEU A 211 1.53 -3.27 7.03
C LEU A 211 0.82 -4.50 7.59
N LYS A 212 0.75 -5.58 6.80
CA LYS A 212 -0.03 -6.76 7.18
C LYS A 212 0.52 -7.57 8.34
N LEU A 213 1.85 -7.52 8.58
CA LEU A 213 2.49 -8.22 9.71
C LEU A 213 2.62 -7.36 10.97
N GLY A 214 1.98 -6.19 10.98
CA GLY A 214 1.84 -5.32 12.15
C GLY A 214 3.08 -4.49 12.50
N TYR A 215 4.05 -4.34 11.60
CA TYR A 215 5.22 -3.46 11.85
C TYR A 215 4.82 -1.99 11.91
N CYS A 216 3.81 -1.59 11.14
CA CYS A 216 3.25 -0.22 11.14
C CYS A 216 2.18 -0.02 12.23
N SER A 217 2.03 -0.92 13.18
CA SER A 217 1.12 -0.79 14.32
C SER A 217 1.84 -0.34 15.58
N LEU A 218 1.08 0.13 16.57
CA LEU A 218 1.63 0.47 17.88
C LEU A 218 2.24 -0.76 18.58
N GLU A 219 1.66 -1.93 18.38
CA GLU A 219 2.21 -3.21 18.88
C GLU A 219 3.56 -3.56 18.23
N GLY A 220 3.80 -3.11 17.00
CA GLY A 220 5.06 -3.29 16.31
C GLY A 220 6.28 -2.76 17.05
N ARG A 221 6.09 -1.81 17.98
CA ARG A 221 7.16 -1.25 18.83
C ARG A 221 7.95 -2.32 19.59
N LYS A 222 7.30 -3.40 19.97
CA LYS A 222 7.94 -4.52 20.69
C LYS A 222 9.08 -5.17 19.90
N ARG A 223 9.15 -4.95 18.58
CA ARG A 223 10.24 -5.42 17.69
C ARG A 223 11.47 -4.52 17.73
N ALA A 224 11.30 -3.28 18.17
CA ALA A 224 12.38 -2.28 18.22
C ALA A 224 13.28 -2.48 19.44
N GLY A 225 14.53 -2.08 19.33
CA GLY A 225 15.44 -1.98 20.45
C GLY A 225 14.98 -0.94 21.49
N ALA A 226 15.45 -1.07 22.71
CA ALA A 226 14.95 -0.28 23.85
C ALA A 226 15.08 1.24 23.66
N SER A 227 16.14 1.73 23.01
CA SER A 227 16.33 3.17 22.82
C SER A 227 15.39 3.75 21.75
N LEU A 228 15.09 2.99 20.71
CA LEU A 228 14.08 3.39 19.71
C LEU A 228 12.68 3.33 20.34
N GLN A 229 12.35 2.32 21.14
CA GLN A 229 11.09 2.30 21.89
C GLN A 229 10.91 3.51 22.78
N ALA A 230 11.96 3.94 23.48
CA ALA A 230 11.94 5.13 24.32
C ALA A 230 11.70 6.43 23.52
N PHE A 231 12.21 6.51 22.29
CA PHE A 231 11.93 7.64 21.39
C PHE A 231 10.48 7.64 20.89
N LEU A 232 9.96 6.48 20.49
CA LEU A 232 8.62 6.32 19.93
C LEU A 232 7.51 6.60 20.97
N GLY A 233 7.79 6.36 22.24
CA GLY A 233 6.78 6.47 23.30
C GLY A 233 5.71 5.39 23.15
N GLU A 234 4.45 5.71 23.50
CA GLU A 234 3.33 4.76 23.44
C GLU A 234 2.46 4.91 22.18
N ASP A 235 2.65 5.96 21.42
CA ASP A 235 1.74 6.43 20.39
C ASP A 235 2.36 6.50 18.98
N LEU A 236 3.56 5.98 18.78
CA LEU A 236 4.19 5.90 17.45
C LEU A 236 4.64 4.48 17.12
N PRO A 237 4.37 3.97 15.89
CA PRO A 237 4.89 2.71 15.41
C PRO A 237 6.37 2.83 15.06
N PRO A 238 7.11 1.72 14.98
CA PRO A 238 8.53 1.73 14.62
C PRO A 238 8.78 1.80 13.11
N VAL A 239 7.73 1.62 12.31
CA VAL A 239 7.75 1.73 10.85
C VAL A 239 6.72 2.77 10.41
N TRP A 240 7.20 3.81 9.76
CA TRP A 240 6.39 4.95 9.31
C TRP A 240 6.04 4.79 7.84
N HIS A 241 4.79 4.48 7.56
CA HIS A 241 4.28 4.36 6.20
C HIS A 241 4.01 5.74 5.61
N MET A 242 4.66 6.04 4.47
CA MET A 242 4.63 7.36 3.85
C MET A 242 3.82 7.44 2.55
N GLY A 243 3.43 6.31 1.97
CA GLY A 243 2.64 6.28 0.73
C GLY A 243 3.14 5.29 -0.31
N GLU A 244 3.00 5.68 -1.57
CA GLU A 244 3.46 4.89 -2.71
C GLU A 244 4.91 5.20 -3.13
N CYS A 245 5.43 4.53 -4.17
CA CYS A 245 6.80 4.74 -4.64
C CYS A 245 7.08 6.19 -5.10
N ILE A 246 6.10 6.88 -5.67
CA ILE A 246 6.24 8.29 -6.07
C ILE A 246 6.38 9.19 -4.82
N ASP A 247 5.83 8.77 -3.69
CA ASP A 247 5.90 9.51 -2.42
C ASP A 247 7.27 9.45 -1.72
N ASN A 248 8.30 8.88 -2.35
CA ASN A 248 9.69 8.94 -1.86
C ASN A 248 10.16 10.37 -1.60
N THR A 249 9.59 11.36 -2.26
CA THR A 249 9.83 12.78 -1.98
C THR A 249 9.46 13.16 -0.56
N ARG A 250 8.47 12.50 0.06
CA ARG A 250 8.09 12.72 1.47
C ARG A 250 9.22 12.31 2.41
N ALA A 251 9.80 11.13 2.20
CA ALA A 251 10.96 10.67 2.96
C ALA A 251 12.15 11.64 2.80
N SER A 252 12.46 12.05 1.56
CA SER A 252 13.52 13.00 1.27
C SER A 252 13.28 14.36 1.94
N THR A 253 12.04 14.83 2.00
CA THR A 253 11.68 16.08 2.70
C THR A 253 11.89 15.95 4.21
N VAL A 254 11.54 14.82 4.82
CA VAL A 254 11.81 14.58 6.25
C VAL A 254 13.33 14.52 6.49
N PHE A 255 14.09 13.79 5.68
CA PHE A 255 15.55 13.73 5.80
C PHE A 255 16.20 15.10 5.68
N GLY A 256 15.79 15.92 4.69
CA GLY A 256 16.28 17.29 4.53
C GLY A 256 15.95 18.17 5.73
N GLY A 257 14.72 18.07 6.24
CA GLY A 257 14.30 18.82 7.42
C GLY A 257 15.05 18.43 8.70
N VAL A 258 15.31 17.13 8.88
CA VAL A 258 16.10 16.62 10.01
C VAL A 258 17.57 17.05 9.90
N ALA A 259 18.16 16.98 8.71
CA ALA A 259 19.54 17.44 8.47
C ALA A 259 19.69 18.93 8.76
N GLN A 260 18.74 19.75 8.30
CA GLN A 260 18.69 21.18 8.60
C GLN A 260 18.59 21.45 10.11
N ALA A 261 17.70 20.74 10.81
CA ALA A 261 17.53 20.85 12.27
C ALA A 261 18.76 20.36 13.03
N ALA A 262 19.48 19.39 12.50
CA ALA A 262 20.76 18.91 13.03
C ALA A 262 21.93 19.85 12.77
N GLY A 263 21.82 20.77 11.80
CA GLY A 263 22.89 21.66 11.38
C GLY A 263 24.01 20.96 10.61
N VAL A 264 23.68 19.87 9.88
CA VAL A 264 24.64 19.09 9.09
C VAL A 264 24.16 18.92 7.65
N PRO A 265 25.06 18.73 6.69
CA PRO A 265 24.68 18.37 5.33
C PRO A 265 23.93 17.03 5.32
N ILE A 266 22.96 16.89 4.41
CA ILE A 266 22.14 15.66 4.30
C ILE A 266 22.99 14.39 4.08
N LYS A 267 24.12 14.50 3.38
CA LYS A 267 25.06 13.40 3.13
C LYS A 267 25.76 12.87 4.40
N ASP A 268 25.78 13.67 5.46
CA ASP A 268 26.42 13.31 6.73
C ASP A 268 25.38 12.78 7.77
N MET A 269 24.13 12.64 7.35
CA MET A 269 23.07 12.05 8.16
C MET A 269 23.14 10.52 8.12
N PRO A 270 22.82 9.83 9.22
CA PRO A 270 22.74 8.37 9.26
C PRO A 270 21.44 7.88 8.63
N TYR A 271 21.35 7.94 7.31
CA TYR A 271 20.19 7.41 6.59
C TYR A 271 20.61 6.57 5.37
N ALA A 272 19.71 5.67 4.96
CA ALA A 272 19.87 4.87 3.77
C ALA A 272 18.51 4.57 3.09
N PHE A 273 18.59 4.16 1.83
CA PHE A 273 17.48 3.55 1.10
C PHE A 273 17.78 2.06 0.94
N ALA A 274 16.78 1.23 1.17
CA ALA A 274 16.85 -0.21 0.98
C ALA A 274 15.70 -0.68 0.08
N SER A 275 16.02 -1.55 -0.88
CA SER A 275 15.03 -2.23 -1.73
C SER A 275 15.32 -3.74 -1.67
N PRO A 276 14.89 -4.41 -0.60
CA PRO A 276 15.16 -5.83 -0.34
C PRO A 276 14.50 -6.78 -1.33
#